data_619994d96f105c5c7732e593aaea9a76
#
_entry.id   619994d96f105c5c7732e593aaea9a76
#
_cell.length_a   1.000
_cell.length_b   1.000
_cell.length_c   1.000
_cell.angle_alpha   90.00
_cell.angle_beta   90.00
_cell.angle_gamma   90.00
#
_symmetry.space_group_name_H-M   'P 1'
#
loop_
_entity.id
_entity.type
_entity.pdbx_description
1 polymer ?
#
loop_
_entity_poly.entity_id
_entity_poly.type
_entity_poly.pdbx_seq_one_letter_code
_entity_poly.pdbx_strand_id
1 'polypeptide(L)'
;MSSGSYCSPNNNNLFTCFSNEDLVKIARYLEDKTGNTIHIPRKFTISARKQLWTDIRRNIGNLSKCSEDYCMIKNQDILDILGKVEIEKKFRPEKPELWNRNKTTWLSTVDIRKVMKQYEEKHHDFKFIGPTPIDFDTRFNKYYCVNNDLCNFNLESLLKQGKKRIGIVFNLDPHHMKGSHWVSLFIDVNTGGSYFFCSYGVKPNSQIQILMERIFNQGNNLIMKKKIDINRLDDTHTVARKFTMVSKNKLRVDDGRLFVKNMLLGFGTFDGENVNIDQNTMNTITNVSKNIITLKNNIKIKPESYDVVAMKSFRPFYNDTRFQFKNTECGVYSIYFIESFLQGKSHDEIVSKIIHDNEMNKKRNIYYRPNVN
;
A
#
# COMPACT_ATOMS: atom_id res chain seq x y z
N MET A 1 8.15 -14.57 12.80
CA MET A 1 7.56 -15.50 11.79
C MET A 1 8.45 -16.71 11.76
N SER A 2 7.91 -17.92 11.94
CA SER A 2 8.70 -19.16 11.85
C SER A 2 9.31 -19.26 10.45
N SER A 3 10.61 -19.48 10.39
CA SER A 3 11.35 -19.75 9.15
C SER A 3 10.77 -21.01 8.50
N GLY A 4 10.07 -20.90 7.39
CA GLY A 4 9.63 -22.02 6.58
C GLY A 4 8.23 -21.99 5.97
N SER A 5 7.29 -21.21 6.48
CA SER A 5 5.98 -21.18 5.85
C SER A 5 5.87 -20.02 4.84
N TYR A 6 5.63 -20.35 3.60
CA TYR A 6 5.38 -19.39 2.51
C TYR A 6 3.88 -19.05 2.37
N CYS A 7 3.21 -18.84 3.49
CA CYS A 7 1.80 -18.50 3.50
C CYS A 7 1.56 -17.10 2.93
N SER A 8 0.41 -16.93 2.28
CA SER A 8 -0.02 -15.62 1.80
C SER A 8 -0.15 -14.64 2.99
N PRO A 9 0.00 -13.33 2.77
CA PRO A 9 -0.11 -12.33 3.84
C PRO A 9 -1.43 -12.35 4.61
N ASN A 10 -2.50 -12.83 3.99
CA ASN A 10 -3.83 -12.96 4.59
C ASN A 10 -4.00 -14.24 5.42
N ASN A 11 -3.07 -15.18 5.33
CA ASN A 11 -3.17 -16.47 6.00
C ASN A 11 -2.54 -16.39 7.40
N ASN A 12 -3.37 -16.46 8.44
CA ASN A 12 -2.96 -16.40 9.85
C ASN A 12 -2.82 -17.78 10.49
N ASN A 13 -2.86 -18.88 9.71
CA ASN A 13 -2.71 -20.22 10.25
C ASN A 13 -1.31 -20.46 10.84
N LEU A 14 -1.26 -21.13 11.98
CA LEU A 14 0.00 -21.48 12.64
C LEU A 14 0.57 -22.78 12.04
N PHE A 15 1.89 -22.83 11.88
CA PHE A 15 2.70 -23.97 11.46
C PHE A 15 2.60 -24.36 9.99
N THR A 16 1.49 -24.10 9.33
CA THR A 16 1.23 -24.45 7.93
C THR A 16 0.21 -23.50 7.33
N CYS A 17 0.21 -23.38 5.99
CA CYS A 17 -0.76 -22.55 5.27
C CYS A 17 -2.14 -23.22 5.12
N PHE A 18 -2.25 -24.51 5.41
CA PHE A 18 -3.51 -25.25 5.36
C PHE A 18 -4.43 -24.91 6.54
N SER A 19 -5.72 -24.82 6.32
CA SER A 19 -6.73 -24.69 7.37
C SER A 19 -6.93 -26.03 8.12
N ASN A 20 -7.68 -26.03 9.21
CA ASN A 20 -8.01 -27.28 9.91
C ASN A 20 -8.75 -28.26 9.00
N GLU A 21 -9.67 -27.77 8.17
CA GLU A 21 -10.41 -28.57 7.20
C GLU A 21 -9.49 -29.17 6.13
N ASP A 22 -8.53 -28.40 5.64
CA ASP A 22 -7.54 -28.90 4.68
C ASP A 22 -6.72 -30.02 5.29
N LEU A 23 -6.24 -29.83 6.56
CA LEU A 23 -5.44 -30.83 7.25
C LEU A 23 -6.21 -32.14 7.44
N VAL A 24 -7.51 -32.06 7.75
CA VAL A 24 -8.36 -33.26 7.86
C VAL A 24 -8.48 -33.99 6.51
N LYS A 25 -8.72 -33.24 5.42
CA LYS A 25 -8.81 -33.82 4.07
C LYS A 25 -7.50 -34.48 3.64
N ILE A 26 -6.37 -33.81 3.88
CA ILE A 26 -5.03 -34.36 3.58
C ILE A 26 -4.74 -35.60 4.43
N ALA A 27 -5.07 -35.58 5.73
CA ALA A 27 -4.86 -36.73 6.61
C ALA A 27 -5.61 -37.97 6.12
N ARG A 28 -6.90 -37.84 5.79
CA ARG A 28 -7.72 -38.93 5.28
C ARG A 28 -7.20 -39.50 3.95
N TYR A 29 -6.79 -38.60 3.04
CA TYR A 29 -6.18 -39.01 1.79
C TYR A 29 -4.89 -39.85 2.03
N LEU A 30 -4.07 -39.42 2.99
CA LEU A 30 -2.83 -40.12 3.32
C LEU A 30 -3.10 -41.47 4.00
N GLU A 31 -4.12 -41.60 4.86
CA GLU A 31 -4.57 -42.86 5.44
C GLU A 31 -4.95 -43.86 4.34
N ASP A 32 -5.76 -43.42 3.38
CA ASP A 32 -6.16 -44.28 2.24
C ASP A 32 -4.98 -44.72 1.37
N LYS A 33 -4.01 -43.84 1.15
CA LYS A 33 -2.85 -44.14 0.27
C LYS A 33 -1.75 -44.94 0.95
N THR A 34 -1.54 -44.77 2.24
CA THR A 34 -0.41 -45.38 2.97
C THR A 34 -0.80 -46.54 3.85
N GLY A 35 -2.08 -46.67 4.18
CA GLY A 35 -2.58 -47.62 5.20
C GLY A 35 -2.21 -47.22 6.64
N ASN A 36 -1.52 -46.12 6.86
CA ASN A 36 -1.12 -45.63 8.17
C ASN A 36 -2.25 -44.80 8.80
N THR A 37 -2.57 -45.09 10.07
CA THR A 37 -3.54 -44.27 10.82
C THR A 37 -2.94 -42.93 11.22
N ILE A 38 -3.65 -41.83 10.92
CA ILE A 38 -3.30 -40.46 11.32
C ILE A 38 -4.34 -39.96 12.31
N HIS A 39 -3.92 -39.64 13.52
CA HIS A 39 -4.87 -39.16 14.54
C HIS A 39 -5.43 -37.78 14.21
N ILE A 40 -6.71 -37.73 13.83
CA ILE A 40 -7.45 -36.49 13.58
C ILE A 40 -8.09 -36.02 14.90
N PRO A 41 -7.71 -34.86 15.47
CA PRO A 41 -8.23 -34.42 16.75
C PRO A 41 -9.69 -33.97 16.65
N ARG A 42 -10.52 -34.32 17.65
CA ARG A 42 -11.90 -33.82 17.76
C ARG A 42 -11.96 -32.30 17.99
N LYS A 43 -10.97 -31.75 18.71
CA LYS A 43 -10.84 -30.31 19.01
C LYS A 43 -9.46 -29.82 18.57
N PHE A 44 -9.43 -28.78 17.74
CA PHE A 44 -8.19 -28.17 17.23
C PHE A 44 -7.62 -27.15 18.23
N THR A 45 -6.85 -27.64 19.20
CA THR A 45 -5.94 -26.79 19.98
C THR A 45 -4.66 -26.52 19.16
N ILE A 46 -3.85 -25.55 19.60
CA ILE A 46 -2.54 -25.26 18.96
C ILE A 46 -1.65 -26.52 18.96
N SER A 47 -1.59 -27.26 20.07
CA SER A 47 -0.81 -28.49 20.18
C SER A 47 -1.35 -29.60 19.28
N ALA A 48 -2.65 -29.85 19.30
CA ALA A 48 -3.28 -30.87 18.47
C ALA A 48 -3.11 -30.59 16.97
N ARG A 49 -3.24 -29.32 16.57
CA ARG A 49 -2.98 -28.89 15.19
C ARG A 49 -1.52 -29.12 14.79
N LYS A 50 -0.56 -28.78 15.66
CA LYS A 50 0.87 -29.00 15.43
C LYS A 50 1.19 -30.49 15.28
N GLN A 51 0.58 -31.34 16.14
CA GLN A 51 0.75 -32.78 16.07
C GLN A 51 0.22 -33.36 14.76
N LEU A 52 -1.02 -33.03 14.39
CA LEU A 52 -1.60 -33.47 13.12
C LEU A 52 -0.73 -33.05 11.91
N TRP A 53 -0.25 -31.81 11.90
CA TRP A 53 0.64 -31.34 10.83
C TRP A 53 1.96 -32.13 10.81
N THR A 54 2.53 -32.46 11.97
CA THR A 54 3.74 -33.27 12.07
C THR A 54 3.53 -34.70 11.51
N ASP A 55 2.38 -35.31 11.81
CA ASP A 55 2.03 -36.64 11.32
C ASP A 55 1.78 -36.63 9.81
N ILE A 56 1.10 -35.63 9.29
CA ILE A 56 0.93 -35.40 7.85
C ILE A 56 2.29 -35.30 7.16
N ARG A 57 3.21 -34.47 7.67
CA ARG A 57 4.56 -34.28 7.08
C ARG A 57 5.34 -35.58 7.05
N ARG A 58 5.27 -36.39 8.10
CA ARG A 58 5.95 -37.70 8.17
C ARG A 58 5.41 -38.64 7.09
N ASN A 59 4.10 -38.73 6.93
CA ASN A 59 3.49 -39.61 5.93
C ASN A 59 3.72 -39.14 4.50
N ILE A 60 3.70 -37.84 4.25
CA ILE A 60 4.04 -37.29 2.93
C ILE A 60 5.52 -37.47 2.57
N GLY A 61 6.43 -37.34 3.54
CA GLY A 61 7.85 -37.59 3.32
C GLY A 61 8.16 -38.99 2.78
N ASN A 62 7.28 -39.96 3.05
CA ASN A 62 7.35 -41.31 2.50
C ASN A 62 6.87 -41.38 1.03
N LEU A 63 6.06 -40.42 0.58
CA LEU A 63 5.49 -40.38 -0.77
C LEU A 63 6.20 -39.38 -1.70
N SER A 64 6.88 -38.37 -1.16
CA SER A 64 7.56 -37.33 -1.92
C SER A 64 8.86 -36.92 -1.26
N LYS A 65 9.81 -36.38 -2.06
CA LYS A 65 11.10 -35.86 -1.57
C LYS A 65 10.98 -34.55 -0.78
N CYS A 66 9.80 -33.94 -0.70
CA CYS A 66 9.57 -32.67 -0.05
C CYS A 66 8.43 -32.76 0.98
N SER A 67 8.72 -32.39 2.21
CA SER A 67 7.79 -32.38 3.35
C SER A 67 7.25 -31.00 3.69
N GLU A 68 7.57 -29.97 2.91
CA GLU A 68 7.06 -28.61 3.11
C GLU A 68 5.64 -28.46 2.52
N ASP A 69 4.82 -27.62 3.13
CA ASP A 69 3.44 -27.44 2.72
C ASP A 69 3.27 -26.95 1.26
N TYR A 70 4.16 -26.07 0.80
CA TYR A 70 4.12 -25.60 -0.59
C TYR A 70 4.51 -26.66 -1.63
N CYS A 71 5.13 -27.78 -1.22
CA CYS A 71 5.38 -28.93 -2.10
C CYS A 71 4.12 -29.75 -2.31
N MET A 72 3.26 -29.84 -1.31
CA MET A 72 2.03 -30.61 -1.35
C MET A 72 1.06 -30.10 -2.40
N ILE A 73 1.07 -28.78 -2.68
CA ILE A 73 0.22 -28.20 -3.72
C ILE A 73 0.64 -28.51 -5.17
N LYS A 74 1.66 -29.36 -5.36
CA LYS A 74 1.98 -29.95 -6.68
C LYS A 74 1.47 -31.37 -6.84
N ASN A 75 1.05 -32.00 -5.76
CA ASN A 75 0.41 -33.31 -5.84
C ASN A 75 -1.00 -33.13 -6.40
N GLN A 76 -1.29 -33.72 -7.57
CA GLN A 76 -2.56 -33.55 -8.26
C GLN A 76 -3.73 -34.07 -7.41
N ASP A 77 -3.59 -35.19 -6.73
CA ASP A 77 -4.64 -35.74 -5.86
C ASP A 77 -4.98 -34.77 -4.73
N ILE A 78 -3.96 -34.12 -4.13
CA ILE A 78 -4.17 -33.10 -3.07
C ILE A 78 -4.83 -31.85 -3.64
N LEU A 79 -4.41 -31.41 -4.83
CA LEU A 79 -5.07 -30.28 -5.50
C LEU A 79 -6.55 -30.56 -5.83
N ASP A 80 -6.86 -31.77 -6.24
CA ASP A 80 -8.23 -32.17 -6.58
C ASP A 80 -9.13 -32.21 -5.33
N ILE A 81 -8.58 -32.69 -4.19
CA ILE A 81 -9.28 -32.76 -2.90
C ILE A 81 -9.50 -31.38 -2.28
N LEU A 82 -8.51 -30.48 -2.39
CA LEU A 82 -8.55 -29.16 -1.75
C LEU A 82 -9.12 -28.06 -2.64
N GLY A 83 -9.18 -28.28 -3.95
CA GLY A 83 -9.54 -27.27 -4.95
C GLY A 83 -8.34 -26.36 -5.27
N LYS A 84 -7.79 -26.50 -6.48
CA LYS A 84 -6.57 -25.83 -6.93
C LYS A 84 -6.58 -24.31 -6.70
N VAL A 85 -7.66 -23.63 -7.11
CA VAL A 85 -7.75 -22.17 -7.02
C VAL A 85 -7.75 -21.69 -5.56
N GLU A 86 -8.49 -22.37 -4.69
CA GLU A 86 -8.61 -21.98 -3.28
C GLU A 86 -7.33 -22.25 -2.50
N ILE A 87 -6.62 -23.31 -2.85
CA ILE A 87 -5.40 -23.65 -2.14
C ILE A 87 -4.23 -22.75 -2.55
N GLU A 88 -4.11 -22.40 -3.83
CA GLU A 88 -3.06 -21.50 -4.31
C GLU A 88 -3.13 -20.11 -3.65
N LYS A 89 -4.33 -19.61 -3.33
CA LYS A 89 -4.53 -18.35 -2.60
C LYS A 89 -3.96 -18.36 -1.18
N LYS A 90 -3.82 -19.53 -0.57
CA LYS A 90 -3.28 -19.67 0.81
C LYS A 90 -1.76 -19.50 0.87
N PHE A 91 -1.08 -19.57 -0.28
CA PHE A 91 0.37 -19.49 -0.40
C PHE A 91 0.81 -18.22 -1.11
N ARG A 92 2.03 -17.79 -0.86
CA ARG A 92 2.69 -16.74 -1.65
C ARG A 92 2.84 -17.19 -3.10
N PRO A 93 2.89 -16.24 -4.05
CA PRO A 93 3.14 -16.56 -5.44
C PRO A 93 4.43 -17.37 -5.60
N GLU A 94 4.45 -18.26 -6.55
CA GLU A 94 5.68 -18.94 -6.94
C GLU A 94 6.66 -17.93 -7.54
N LYS A 95 7.95 -18.06 -7.21
CA LYS A 95 8.98 -17.21 -7.80
C LYS A 95 9.04 -17.42 -9.31
N PRO A 96 9.33 -16.39 -10.11
CA PRO A 96 9.53 -16.53 -11.54
C PRO A 96 10.58 -17.58 -11.87
N GLU A 97 10.34 -18.46 -12.82
CA GLU A 97 11.26 -19.53 -13.21
C GLU A 97 12.65 -19.00 -13.64
N LEU A 98 12.68 -17.82 -14.26
CA LEU A 98 13.91 -17.15 -14.65
C LEU A 98 14.88 -16.94 -13.49
N TRP A 99 14.37 -16.84 -12.24
CA TRP A 99 15.25 -16.68 -11.07
C TRP A 99 16.05 -17.91 -10.71
N ASN A 100 15.70 -19.08 -11.24
CA ASN A 100 16.52 -20.29 -11.09
C ASN A 100 17.86 -20.14 -11.82
N ARG A 101 17.89 -19.37 -12.91
CA ARG A 101 19.09 -19.06 -13.70
C ARG A 101 19.75 -17.74 -13.28
N ASN A 102 18.93 -16.72 -12.98
CA ASN A 102 19.41 -15.41 -12.57
C ASN A 102 18.53 -14.85 -11.43
N LYS A 103 19.06 -14.90 -10.20
CA LYS A 103 18.36 -14.47 -8.96
C LYS A 103 18.02 -12.98 -8.91
N THR A 104 18.58 -12.19 -9.82
CA THR A 104 18.38 -10.74 -9.90
C THR A 104 17.54 -10.32 -11.11
N THR A 105 16.92 -11.25 -11.82
CA THR A 105 15.99 -10.93 -12.93
C THR A 105 14.90 -9.99 -12.46
N TRP A 106 14.55 -9.02 -13.29
CA TRP A 106 13.50 -8.06 -13.02
C TRP A 106 12.16 -8.74 -12.74
N LEU A 107 11.38 -8.12 -11.86
CA LEU A 107 9.97 -8.48 -11.71
C LEU A 107 9.17 -8.02 -12.93
N SER A 108 8.34 -8.89 -13.45
CA SER A 108 7.36 -8.56 -14.47
C SER A 108 6.10 -7.90 -13.86
N THR A 109 5.26 -7.33 -14.71
CA THR A 109 3.91 -6.85 -14.35
C THR A 109 3.11 -7.93 -13.62
N VAL A 110 3.20 -9.18 -14.08
CA VAL A 110 2.46 -10.31 -13.50
C VAL A 110 2.98 -10.63 -12.09
N ASP A 111 4.29 -10.61 -11.90
CA ASP A 111 4.90 -10.92 -10.60
C ASP A 111 4.47 -9.91 -9.53
N ILE A 112 4.61 -8.61 -9.81
CA ILE A 112 4.19 -7.54 -8.89
C ILE A 112 2.70 -7.65 -8.59
N ARG A 113 1.86 -7.86 -9.63
CA ARG A 113 0.42 -7.97 -9.46
C ARG A 113 0.02 -9.13 -8.56
N LYS A 114 0.64 -10.30 -8.72
CA LYS A 114 0.35 -11.49 -7.88
C LYS A 114 0.59 -11.19 -6.40
N VAL A 115 1.70 -10.53 -6.07
CA VAL A 115 2.01 -10.16 -4.69
C VAL A 115 1.02 -9.13 -4.15
N MET A 116 0.80 -8.04 -4.89
CA MET A 116 -0.03 -6.93 -4.42
C MET A 116 -1.51 -7.29 -4.27
N LYS A 117 -2.01 -8.23 -5.07
CA LYS A 117 -3.37 -8.79 -4.93
C LYS A 117 -3.56 -9.47 -3.58
N GLN A 118 -2.58 -10.19 -3.07
CA GLN A 118 -2.65 -10.82 -1.75
C GLN A 118 -2.71 -9.78 -0.62
N TYR A 119 -2.04 -8.63 -0.77
CA TYR A 119 -2.18 -7.52 0.17
C TYR A 119 -3.55 -6.83 0.06
N GLU A 120 -4.12 -6.74 -1.14
CA GLU A 120 -5.49 -6.22 -1.35
C GLU A 120 -6.54 -7.13 -0.68
N GLU A 121 -6.35 -8.44 -0.71
CA GLU A 121 -7.20 -9.41 -0.01
C GLU A 121 -7.05 -9.31 1.52
N LYS A 122 -5.84 -9.07 2.01
CA LYS A 122 -5.56 -8.91 3.46
C LYS A 122 -6.13 -7.62 4.03
N HIS A 123 -6.06 -6.53 3.29
CA HIS A 123 -6.44 -5.20 3.75
C HIS A 123 -7.66 -4.71 2.97
N HIS A 124 -8.85 -4.90 3.54
CA HIS A 124 -10.10 -4.60 2.86
C HIS A 124 -10.28 -3.12 2.49
N ASP A 125 -9.60 -2.21 3.21
CA ASP A 125 -9.56 -0.78 2.90
C ASP A 125 -8.48 -0.37 1.89
N PHE A 126 -7.69 -1.32 1.41
CA PHE A 126 -6.66 -1.12 0.40
C PHE A 126 -7.15 -1.45 -1.00
N LYS A 127 -6.70 -0.67 -2.00
CA LYS A 127 -6.88 -0.91 -3.43
C LYS A 127 -5.53 -0.89 -4.11
N PHE A 128 -5.21 -1.92 -4.88
CA PHE A 128 -4.04 -1.93 -5.75
C PHE A 128 -4.43 -1.62 -7.20
N ILE A 129 -3.75 -0.66 -7.82
CA ILE A 129 -3.91 -0.30 -9.22
C ILE A 129 -2.59 -0.53 -9.95
N GLY A 130 -2.63 -1.31 -11.01
CA GLY A 130 -1.44 -1.58 -11.82
C GLY A 130 -0.90 -3.01 -11.64
N PRO A 131 0.39 -3.25 -11.93
CA PRO A 131 1.34 -2.29 -12.51
C PRO A 131 0.87 -1.74 -13.87
N THR A 132 1.21 -0.49 -14.14
CA THR A 132 0.76 0.24 -15.32
C THR A 132 1.92 0.98 -15.99
N PRO A 133 1.94 1.15 -17.31
CA PRO A 133 2.92 1.98 -17.97
C PRO A 133 2.69 3.47 -17.68
N ILE A 134 3.71 4.29 -17.94
CA ILE A 134 3.69 5.71 -17.58
C ILE A 134 2.65 6.51 -18.34
N ASP A 135 2.32 6.09 -19.55
CA ASP A 135 1.32 6.71 -20.41
C ASP A 135 -0.11 6.25 -20.12
N PHE A 136 -0.40 5.92 -18.84
CA PHE A 136 -1.68 5.40 -18.35
C PHE A 136 -2.89 6.28 -18.72
N ASP A 137 -2.72 7.60 -18.90
CA ASP A 137 -3.76 8.55 -19.27
C ASP A 137 -3.97 8.63 -20.80
N THR A 138 -3.13 7.95 -21.60
CA THR A 138 -3.28 7.94 -23.07
C THR A 138 -4.58 7.29 -23.47
N ARG A 139 -5.41 8.01 -24.24
CA ARG A 139 -6.72 7.55 -24.71
C ARG A 139 -6.63 6.93 -26.09
N PHE A 140 -7.13 5.71 -26.23
CA PHE A 140 -7.31 5.06 -27.54
C PHE A 140 -8.57 5.55 -28.25
N ASN A 141 -9.60 5.90 -27.45
CA ASN A 141 -10.86 6.48 -27.93
C ASN A 141 -11.59 7.20 -26.77
N LYS A 142 -12.85 7.57 -26.98
CA LYS A 142 -13.66 8.27 -25.97
C LYS A 142 -13.83 7.49 -24.66
N TYR A 143 -13.77 6.15 -24.70
CA TYR A 143 -14.13 5.28 -23.57
C TYR A 143 -12.93 4.60 -22.91
N TYR A 144 -11.84 4.38 -23.64
CA TYR A 144 -10.73 3.54 -23.19
C TYR A 144 -9.42 4.30 -23.13
N CYS A 145 -8.73 4.12 -22.02
CA CYS A 145 -7.36 4.54 -21.79
C CYS A 145 -6.44 3.33 -21.62
N VAL A 146 -5.14 3.56 -21.66
CA VAL A 146 -4.13 2.55 -21.31
C VAL A 146 -4.41 1.95 -19.92
N ASN A 147 -4.83 2.79 -18.96
CA ASN A 147 -5.34 2.33 -17.67
C ASN A 147 -6.60 3.13 -17.29
N ASN A 148 -7.77 2.49 -17.39
CA ASN A 148 -9.05 3.14 -17.12
C ASN A 148 -9.22 3.55 -15.65
N ASP A 149 -8.67 2.81 -14.68
CA ASP A 149 -8.78 3.14 -13.26
C ASP A 149 -8.02 4.44 -12.94
N LEU A 150 -6.92 4.72 -13.64
CA LEU A 150 -6.12 5.92 -13.41
C LEU A 150 -6.58 7.12 -14.23
N CYS A 151 -6.93 6.94 -15.51
CA CYS A 151 -7.38 8.07 -16.31
C CYS A 151 -8.76 8.60 -15.86
N ASN A 152 -9.56 7.76 -15.22
CA ASN A 152 -10.83 8.13 -14.59
C ASN A 152 -10.74 8.11 -13.06
N PHE A 153 -9.54 8.30 -12.51
CA PHE A 153 -9.31 8.23 -11.06
C PHE A 153 -10.26 9.13 -10.30
N ASN A 154 -10.99 8.53 -9.36
CA ASN A 154 -11.98 9.22 -8.54
C ASN A 154 -11.88 8.77 -7.08
N LEU A 155 -11.26 9.61 -6.25
CA LEU A 155 -11.03 9.33 -4.83
C LEU A 155 -12.35 9.19 -4.05
N GLU A 156 -13.37 9.98 -4.38
CA GLU A 156 -14.68 9.89 -3.73
C GLU A 156 -15.37 8.55 -3.99
N SER A 157 -15.26 8.03 -5.22
CA SER A 157 -15.80 6.72 -5.57
C SER A 157 -15.09 5.60 -4.81
N LEU A 158 -13.76 5.66 -4.68
CA LEU A 158 -12.97 4.71 -3.90
C LEU A 158 -13.35 4.74 -2.42
N LEU A 159 -13.52 5.94 -1.83
CA LEU A 159 -13.97 6.08 -0.45
C LEU A 159 -15.35 5.49 -0.21
N LYS A 160 -16.31 5.67 -1.14
CA LYS A 160 -17.63 5.04 -1.06
C LYS A 160 -17.57 3.52 -1.07
N GLN A 161 -16.52 2.93 -1.69
CA GLN A 161 -16.25 1.50 -1.69
C GLN A 161 -15.45 1.05 -0.44
N GLY A 162 -15.22 1.94 0.53
CA GLY A 162 -14.43 1.67 1.72
C GLY A 162 -12.91 1.68 1.50
N LYS A 163 -12.44 2.08 0.30
CA LYS A 163 -11.01 2.09 -0.02
C LYS A 163 -10.38 3.42 0.42
N LYS A 164 -9.57 3.37 1.47
CA LYS A 164 -8.89 4.53 2.06
C LYS A 164 -7.40 4.57 1.75
N ARG A 165 -6.82 3.43 1.40
CA ARG A 165 -5.42 3.26 1.05
C ARG A 165 -5.32 2.74 -0.37
N ILE A 166 -4.55 3.40 -1.22
CA ILE A 166 -4.39 3.03 -2.64
C ILE A 166 -2.90 2.92 -2.95
N GLY A 167 -2.47 1.79 -3.49
CA GLY A 167 -1.12 1.55 -3.97
C GLY A 167 -1.10 1.47 -5.49
N ILE A 168 -0.15 2.13 -6.12
CA ILE A 168 0.02 2.14 -7.58
C ILE A 168 1.49 1.84 -7.87
N VAL A 169 1.72 0.99 -8.87
CA VAL A 169 3.08 0.75 -9.39
C VAL A 169 3.10 1.12 -10.87
N PHE A 170 4.08 1.95 -11.25
CA PHE A 170 4.27 2.41 -12.63
C PHE A 170 5.55 1.81 -13.21
N ASN A 171 5.50 1.44 -14.49
CA ASN A 171 6.70 1.35 -15.32
C ASN A 171 6.94 2.70 -15.99
N LEU A 172 8.17 3.19 -15.99
CA LEU A 172 8.49 4.50 -16.57
C LEU A 172 8.51 4.52 -18.11
N ASP A 173 8.38 3.36 -18.76
CA ASP A 173 8.18 3.27 -20.20
C ASP A 173 6.69 3.27 -20.57
N PRO A 174 6.34 3.79 -21.77
CA PRO A 174 5.01 3.68 -22.36
C PRO A 174 4.60 2.23 -22.64
N HIS A 175 3.29 2.01 -22.85
CA HIS A 175 2.69 0.68 -23.01
C HIS A 175 3.27 -0.15 -24.17
N HIS A 176 3.82 0.46 -25.19
CA HIS A 176 4.42 -0.19 -26.37
C HIS A 176 5.91 -0.51 -26.22
N MET A 177 6.53 -0.17 -25.07
CA MET A 177 7.93 -0.43 -24.78
C MET A 177 8.11 -1.58 -23.79
N LYS A 178 9.36 -2.09 -23.69
CA LYS A 178 9.67 -3.27 -22.87
C LYS A 178 9.65 -3.03 -21.35
N GLY A 179 9.76 -1.77 -20.94
CA GLY A 179 9.88 -1.37 -19.54
C GLY A 179 11.33 -1.10 -19.13
N SER A 180 11.51 -0.03 -18.35
CA SER A 180 12.85 0.45 -17.93
C SER A 180 13.02 0.53 -16.42
N HIS A 181 11.98 0.94 -15.67
CA HIS A 181 12.09 1.14 -14.23
C HIS A 181 10.73 1.10 -13.55
N TRP A 182 10.66 0.48 -12.37
CA TRP A 182 9.47 0.45 -11.52
C TRP A 182 9.55 1.51 -10.44
N VAL A 183 8.48 2.30 -10.31
CA VAL A 183 8.27 3.26 -9.22
C VAL A 183 6.90 3.06 -8.62
N SER A 184 6.66 3.60 -7.42
CA SER A 184 5.39 3.41 -6.73
C SER A 184 4.82 4.72 -6.20
N LEU A 185 3.49 4.76 -6.06
CA LEU A 185 2.74 5.80 -5.40
C LEU A 185 1.80 5.15 -4.38
N PHE A 186 1.81 5.66 -3.17
CA PHE A 186 0.85 5.27 -2.13
C PHE A 186 -0.01 6.47 -1.75
N ILE A 187 -1.31 6.26 -1.62
CA ILE A 187 -2.26 7.27 -1.21
C ILE A 187 -2.90 6.78 0.07
N ASP A 188 -2.84 7.58 1.12
CA ASP A 188 -3.54 7.32 2.38
C ASP A 188 -4.46 8.49 2.72
N VAL A 189 -5.75 8.20 2.70
CA VAL A 189 -6.77 9.19 3.04
C VAL A 189 -6.76 9.52 4.53
N ASN A 190 -6.33 8.59 5.39
CA ASN A 190 -6.29 8.83 6.83
C ASN A 190 -5.17 9.80 7.22
N THR A 191 -4.03 9.76 6.53
CA THR A 191 -2.93 10.72 6.74
C THR A 191 -3.07 11.97 5.88
N GLY A 192 -3.90 11.93 4.84
CA GLY A 192 -4.07 13.02 3.89
C GLY A 192 -2.89 13.18 2.94
N GLY A 193 -2.20 12.09 2.59
CA GLY A 193 -1.01 12.13 1.77
C GLY A 193 -1.08 11.27 0.51
N SER A 194 -0.34 11.71 -0.51
CA SER A 194 0.07 10.90 -1.65
C SER A 194 1.60 10.85 -1.70
N TYR A 195 2.16 9.66 -1.60
CA TYR A 195 3.58 9.40 -1.35
C TYR A 195 4.18 8.68 -2.56
N PHE A 196 5.01 9.39 -3.31
CA PHE A 196 5.73 8.81 -4.44
C PHE A 196 7.10 8.29 -3.98
N PHE A 197 7.50 7.15 -4.53
CA PHE A 197 8.79 6.55 -4.26
C PHE A 197 9.47 6.09 -5.55
N CYS A 198 10.70 6.56 -5.72
CA CYS A 198 11.65 6.07 -6.70
C CYS A 198 12.90 5.55 -5.97
N SER A 199 13.27 4.30 -6.17
CA SER A 199 14.46 3.72 -5.53
C SER A 199 15.77 4.40 -5.92
N TYR A 200 15.81 5.15 -7.01
CA TYR A 200 16.94 6.00 -7.40
C TYR A 200 16.90 7.41 -6.78
N GLY A 201 15.86 7.77 -6.00
CA GLY A 201 15.70 9.12 -5.44
C GLY A 201 15.36 10.18 -6.48
N VAL A 202 14.80 9.79 -7.62
CA VAL A 202 14.42 10.72 -8.69
C VAL A 202 12.99 11.18 -8.46
N LYS A 203 12.74 12.47 -8.62
CA LYS A 203 11.40 13.08 -8.53
C LYS A 203 10.43 12.47 -9.54
N PRO A 204 9.11 12.48 -9.25
CA PRO A 204 8.10 11.98 -10.18
C PRO A 204 8.16 12.76 -11.51
N ASN A 205 7.97 12.05 -12.63
CA ASN A 205 7.86 12.69 -13.93
C ASN A 205 6.52 13.42 -14.10
N SER A 206 6.35 14.14 -15.21
CA SER A 206 5.17 14.99 -15.46
C SER A 206 3.84 14.25 -15.38
N GLN A 207 3.73 13.02 -15.88
CA GLN A 207 2.49 12.25 -15.84
C GLN A 207 2.09 11.89 -14.41
N ILE A 208 3.05 11.45 -13.62
CA ILE A 208 2.81 11.14 -12.19
C ILE A 208 2.53 12.42 -11.42
N GLN A 209 3.22 13.54 -11.70
CA GLN A 209 2.93 14.84 -11.08
C GLN A 209 1.50 15.29 -11.34
N ILE A 210 1.02 15.18 -12.58
CA ILE A 210 -0.37 15.51 -12.96
C ILE A 210 -1.37 14.62 -12.19
N LEU A 211 -1.08 13.33 -12.04
CA LEU A 211 -1.91 12.44 -11.23
C LEU A 211 -1.90 12.84 -9.75
N MET A 212 -0.73 13.13 -9.18
CA MET A 212 -0.60 13.57 -7.79
C MET A 212 -1.32 14.91 -7.55
N GLU A 213 -1.29 15.83 -8.50
CA GLU A 213 -2.06 17.08 -8.45
C GLU A 213 -3.59 16.81 -8.51
N ARG A 214 -4.01 15.88 -9.35
CA ARG A 214 -5.41 15.43 -9.43
C ARG A 214 -5.88 14.85 -8.08
N ILE A 215 -5.05 14.03 -7.44
CA ILE A 215 -5.32 13.45 -6.12
C ILE A 215 -5.39 14.54 -5.04
N PHE A 216 -4.43 15.46 -5.03
CA PHE A 216 -4.40 16.63 -4.15
C PHE A 216 -5.70 17.45 -4.25
N ASN A 217 -6.11 17.79 -5.48
CA ASN A 217 -7.32 18.57 -5.71
C ASN A 217 -8.59 17.83 -5.26
N GLN A 218 -8.68 16.52 -5.52
CA GLN A 218 -9.80 15.68 -5.10
C GLN A 218 -9.84 15.55 -3.56
N GLY A 219 -8.70 15.28 -2.92
CA GLY A 219 -8.60 15.15 -1.47
C GLY A 219 -9.02 16.45 -0.76
N ASN A 220 -8.49 17.58 -1.19
CA ASN A 220 -8.85 18.88 -0.62
C ASN A 220 -10.33 19.26 -0.86
N ASN A 221 -10.89 18.91 -2.02
CA ASN A 221 -12.32 19.10 -2.26
C ASN A 221 -13.19 18.22 -1.33
N LEU A 222 -12.74 17.01 -1.01
CA LEU A 222 -13.47 16.13 -0.06
C LEU A 222 -13.37 16.64 1.38
N ILE A 223 -12.26 17.26 1.77
CA ILE A 223 -12.15 17.98 3.06
C ILE A 223 -13.13 19.15 3.10
N MET A 224 -13.16 19.98 2.05
CA MET A 224 -14.08 21.12 1.95
C MET A 224 -15.55 20.67 1.99
N LYS A 225 -15.87 19.50 1.44
CA LYS A 225 -17.21 18.89 1.48
C LYS A 225 -17.49 18.11 2.78
N LYS A 226 -16.60 18.13 3.76
CA LYS A 226 -16.70 17.40 5.02
C LYS A 226 -16.83 15.87 4.88
N LYS A 227 -16.36 15.31 3.76
CA LYS A 227 -16.32 13.88 3.52
C LYS A 227 -15.04 13.24 4.07
N ILE A 228 -14.00 14.04 4.27
CA ILE A 228 -12.77 13.72 5.00
C ILE A 228 -12.71 14.71 6.18
N ASP A 229 -12.60 14.18 7.38
CA ASP A 229 -12.42 14.96 8.59
C ASP A 229 -10.98 15.45 8.69
N ILE A 230 -10.80 16.78 8.65
CA ILE A 230 -9.49 17.42 8.68
C ILE A 230 -8.72 17.10 9.97
N ASN A 231 -9.39 16.90 11.09
CA ASN A 231 -8.78 16.64 12.39
C ASN A 231 -8.25 15.22 12.53
N ARG A 232 -8.66 14.31 11.64
CA ARG A 232 -8.15 12.92 11.58
C ARG A 232 -6.92 12.76 10.70
N LEU A 233 -6.57 13.77 9.92
CA LEU A 233 -5.36 13.74 9.12
C LEU A 233 -4.15 13.85 10.04
N ASP A 234 -3.02 13.29 9.60
CA ASP A 234 -1.74 13.37 10.29
C ASP A 234 -1.34 14.84 10.54
N ASP A 235 -0.90 15.13 11.74
CA ASP A 235 -0.49 16.48 12.17
C ASP A 235 0.96 16.84 11.82
N THR A 236 1.75 15.88 11.36
CA THR A 236 3.18 16.06 11.08
C THR A 236 3.49 17.28 10.21
N HIS A 237 2.53 17.69 9.36
CA HIS A 237 2.70 18.83 8.44
C HIS A 237 1.68 19.97 8.68
N THR A 238 1.05 19.97 9.84
CA THR A 238 0.16 21.07 10.24
C THR A 238 0.96 22.30 10.60
N VAL A 239 0.63 23.44 10.01
CA VAL A 239 1.24 24.74 10.33
C VAL A 239 0.17 25.59 11.01
N ALA A 240 0.31 25.84 12.30
CA ALA A 240 -0.59 26.70 13.07
C ALA A 240 0.11 27.97 13.55
N ARG A 241 -0.59 29.10 13.50
CA ARG A 241 -0.11 30.42 13.94
C ARG A 241 -1.23 31.23 14.54
N LYS A 242 -0.89 32.09 15.51
CA LYS A 242 -1.77 33.15 15.96
C LYS A 242 -2.07 34.12 14.82
N PHE A 243 -3.22 34.74 14.84
CA PHE A 243 -3.68 35.59 13.74
C PHE A 243 -4.37 36.85 14.22
N THR A 244 -4.41 37.84 13.34
CA THR A 244 -5.31 39.02 13.45
C THR A 244 -5.98 39.28 12.11
N MET A 245 -7.23 39.73 12.14
CA MET A 245 -7.95 40.07 10.93
C MET A 245 -7.42 41.38 10.34
N VAL A 246 -7.19 41.41 9.03
CA VAL A 246 -6.75 42.60 8.28
C VAL A 246 -7.92 43.13 7.43
N SER A 247 -8.67 42.22 6.79
CA SER A 247 -9.87 42.54 6.02
C SER A 247 -10.77 41.30 5.94
N LYS A 248 -11.91 41.40 5.19
CA LYS A 248 -12.87 40.31 5.05
C LYS A 248 -12.27 38.98 4.56
N ASN A 249 -11.17 39.02 3.84
CA ASN A 249 -10.51 37.83 3.32
C ASN A 249 -8.98 37.80 3.51
N LYS A 250 -8.45 38.71 4.36
CA LYS A 250 -7.01 38.78 4.67
C LYS A 250 -6.82 38.72 6.18
N LEU A 251 -5.82 37.97 6.57
CA LEU A 251 -5.36 37.86 7.94
C LEU A 251 -3.83 38.04 8.01
N ARG A 252 -3.38 38.45 9.17
CA ARG A 252 -1.96 38.56 9.51
C ARG A 252 -1.64 37.45 10.50
N VAL A 253 -0.50 36.78 10.29
CA VAL A 253 0.09 35.79 11.21
C VAL A 253 1.44 36.30 11.70
N ASP A 254 1.95 35.75 12.79
CA ASP A 254 3.28 36.04 13.32
C ASP A 254 4.41 35.59 12.37
N ASP A 255 4.25 34.44 11.68
CA ASP A 255 5.17 33.95 10.67
C ASP A 255 4.39 33.33 9.50
N GLY A 256 4.44 33.98 8.33
CA GLY A 256 3.77 33.53 7.11
C GLY A 256 4.59 32.60 6.20
N ARG A 257 5.89 32.39 6.49
CA ARG A 257 6.83 31.70 5.58
C ARG A 257 6.44 30.25 5.27
N LEU A 258 5.77 29.57 6.20
CA LEU A 258 5.38 28.18 6.07
C LEU A 258 4.00 28.00 5.40
N PHE A 259 3.24 29.07 5.21
CA PHE A 259 1.95 28.99 4.51
C PHE A 259 2.16 28.97 2.99
N VAL A 260 1.42 28.12 2.32
CA VAL A 260 1.61 27.85 0.89
C VAL A 260 0.31 28.14 0.13
N LYS A 261 0.44 28.80 -1.02
CA LYS A 261 -0.66 29.04 -1.95
C LYS A 261 -1.31 27.72 -2.39
N ASN A 262 -2.61 27.74 -2.59
CA ASN A 262 -3.47 26.61 -2.98
C ASN A 262 -3.70 25.57 -1.87
N MET A 263 -3.10 25.71 -0.69
CA MET A 263 -3.40 24.87 0.47
C MET A 263 -4.68 25.33 1.17
N LEU A 264 -5.27 24.44 1.96
CA LEU A 264 -6.40 24.75 2.81
C LEU A 264 -5.93 25.35 4.14
N LEU A 265 -6.70 26.31 4.63
CA LEU A 265 -6.53 26.93 5.93
C LEU A 265 -7.89 26.95 6.64
N GLY A 266 -7.90 26.62 7.92
CA GLY A 266 -9.07 26.73 8.79
C GLY A 266 -8.74 27.47 10.08
N PHE A 267 -9.75 27.91 10.81
CA PHE A 267 -9.62 28.51 12.12
C PHE A 267 -9.84 27.43 13.18
N GLY A 268 -9.09 27.47 14.26
CA GLY A 268 -9.12 26.44 15.28
C GLY A 268 -8.72 26.93 16.66
N THR A 269 -8.86 26.04 17.63
CA THR A 269 -8.41 26.20 19.01
C THR A 269 -7.17 25.34 19.25
N PHE A 270 -6.33 25.78 20.14
CA PHE A 270 -5.13 25.08 20.55
C PHE A 270 -5.23 24.68 22.03
N ASP A 271 -5.20 23.39 22.34
CA ASP A 271 -5.35 22.85 23.70
C ASP A 271 -4.01 22.67 24.44
N GLY A 272 -2.89 23.10 23.86
CA GLY A 272 -1.53 22.94 24.40
C GLY A 272 -0.74 21.85 23.68
N GLU A 273 -1.41 20.87 23.07
CA GLU A 273 -0.78 19.79 22.31
C GLU A 273 -1.29 19.72 20.87
N ASN A 274 -2.61 19.84 20.68
CA ASN A 274 -3.25 19.65 19.39
C ASN A 274 -3.96 20.90 18.89
N VAL A 275 -4.04 21.04 17.58
CA VAL A 275 -4.85 22.05 16.90
C VAL A 275 -6.16 21.42 16.43
N ASN A 276 -7.26 21.92 16.98
CA ASN A 276 -8.62 21.50 16.63
C ASN A 276 -9.21 22.48 15.63
N ILE A 277 -9.24 22.12 14.35
CA ILE A 277 -9.74 22.99 13.27
C ILE A 277 -11.25 22.87 13.15
N ASP A 278 -11.96 24.01 13.20
CA ASP A 278 -13.37 24.04 12.79
C ASP A 278 -13.46 23.89 11.27
N GLN A 279 -13.90 22.73 10.83
CA GLN A 279 -13.98 22.38 9.41
C GLN A 279 -14.99 23.26 8.64
N ASN A 280 -15.90 23.97 9.33
CA ASN A 280 -16.80 24.95 8.69
C ASN A 280 -16.06 26.19 8.23
N THR A 281 -14.89 26.47 8.78
CA THR A 281 -14.08 27.66 8.48
C THR A 281 -13.09 27.46 7.34
N MET A 282 -12.98 26.22 6.81
CA MET A 282 -11.99 25.89 5.78
C MET A 282 -12.09 26.78 4.56
N ASN A 283 -10.94 27.27 4.12
CA ASN A 283 -10.80 28.19 3.01
C ASN A 283 -9.48 27.91 2.26
N THR A 284 -9.38 28.33 1.01
CA THR A 284 -8.17 28.14 0.20
C THR A 284 -7.29 29.39 0.28
N ILE A 285 -5.99 29.20 0.50
CA ILE A 285 -4.99 30.26 0.43
C ILE A 285 -4.77 30.65 -1.04
N THR A 286 -5.02 31.89 -1.40
CA THR A 286 -4.79 32.39 -2.77
C THR A 286 -3.47 33.16 -2.92
N ASN A 287 -3.00 33.76 -1.84
CA ASN A 287 -1.74 34.47 -1.82
C ASN A 287 -1.16 34.51 -0.40
N VAL A 288 0.19 34.51 -0.32
CA VAL A 288 0.95 34.79 0.90
C VAL A 288 2.00 35.85 0.60
N SER A 289 1.95 36.95 1.31
CA SER A 289 2.92 38.07 1.16
C SER A 289 3.46 38.44 2.54
N LYS A 290 4.70 38.07 2.80
CA LYS A 290 5.30 38.15 4.15
C LYS A 290 4.36 37.45 5.15
N ASN A 291 3.82 38.20 6.10
CA ASN A 291 2.92 37.69 7.14
C ASN A 291 1.43 37.90 6.83
N ILE A 292 1.08 38.30 5.61
CA ILE A 292 -0.32 38.49 5.19
C ILE A 292 -0.74 37.32 4.33
N ILE A 293 -1.80 36.63 4.75
CA ILE A 293 -2.42 35.53 4.03
C ILE A 293 -3.74 36.04 3.44
N THR A 294 -3.95 35.83 2.15
CA THR A 294 -5.19 36.12 1.44
C THR A 294 -5.93 34.83 1.14
N LEU A 295 -7.21 34.80 1.49
CA LEU A 295 -8.09 33.65 1.29
C LEU A 295 -9.01 33.85 0.09
N LYS A 296 -9.46 32.74 -0.49
CA LYS A 296 -10.36 32.72 -1.65
C LYS A 296 -11.70 33.34 -1.34
N ASN A 297 -12.27 33.00 -0.20
CA ASN A 297 -13.61 33.47 0.23
C ASN A 297 -13.47 34.42 1.41
N ASN A 298 -14.51 35.25 1.61
CA ASN A 298 -14.62 36.07 2.79
C ASN A 298 -14.70 35.20 4.06
N ILE A 299 -14.02 35.65 5.09
CA ILE A 299 -14.02 35.04 6.42
C ILE A 299 -15.28 35.39 7.13
N LYS A 300 -16.07 34.40 7.56
CA LYS A 300 -17.35 34.55 8.26
C LYS A 300 -17.23 33.86 9.62
N ILE A 301 -16.42 34.43 10.50
CA ILE A 301 -16.21 33.93 11.88
C ILE A 301 -16.31 35.08 12.87
N LYS A 302 -16.39 34.72 14.16
CA LYS A 302 -16.08 35.59 15.27
C LYS A 302 -14.63 35.35 15.67
N PRO A 303 -13.68 36.25 15.36
CA PRO A 303 -12.25 36.00 15.56
C PRO A 303 -11.87 35.56 16.97
N GLU A 304 -12.59 36.13 17.96
CA GLU A 304 -12.41 35.83 19.39
C GLU A 304 -12.75 34.39 19.79
N SER A 305 -13.42 33.65 18.92
CA SER A 305 -13.73 32.23 19.15
C SER A 305 -12.61 31.26 18.78
N TYR A 306 -11.53 31.76 18.23
CA TYR A 306 -10.41 30.93 17.73
C TYR A 306 -9.07 31.52 18.16
N ASP A 307 -8.13 30.60 18.51
CA ASP A 307 -6.77 30.98 18.96
C ASP A 307 -5.79 31.05 17.81
N VAL A 308 -5.98 30.20 16.80
CA VAL A 308 -5.04 30.01 15.70
C VAL A 308 -5.74 29.86 14.36
N VAL A 309 -4.98 30.14 13.30
CA VAL A 309 -5.25 29.62 11.96
C VAL A 309 -4.29 28.47 11.69
N ALA A 310 -4.79 27.41 11.08
CA ALA A 310 -3.99 26.26 10.77
C ALA A 310 -4.10 25.87 9.29
N MET A 311 -2.96 25.67 8.64
CA MET A 311 -2.88 25.10 7.31
C MET A 311 -2.73 23.60 7.42
N LYS A 312 -3.73 22.86 6.97
CA LYS A 312 -3.78 21.40 6.92
C LYS A 312 -4.50 20.99 5.64
N SER A 313 -3.88 20.13 4.85
CA SER A 313 -4.36 19.79 3.50
C SER A 313 -3.96 18.39 3.13
N PHE A 314 -4.66 17.81 2.18
CA PHE A 314 -4.12 16.68 1.45
C PHE A 314 -2.83 17.09 0.72
N ARG A 315 -1.73 16.29 0.80
CA ARG A 315 -0.40 16.75 0.32
C ARG A 315 0.32 15.68 -0.50
N PRO A 316 1.07 16.11 -1.53
CA PRO A 316 2.01 15.24 -2.24
C PRO A 316 3.37 15.20 -1.55
N PHE A 317 3.97 14.00 -1.47
CA PHE A 317 5.32 13.75 -0.95
C PHE A 317 6.11 12.87 -1.92
N TYR A 318 7.42 12.95 -1.90
CA TYR A 318 8.31 12.07 -2.64
C TYR A 318 9.66 11.95 -1.94
N ASN A 319 10.34 10.81 -2.12
CA ASN A 319 11.71 10.67 -1.65
C ASN A 319 12.69 11.32 -2.65
N ASP A 320 13.78 11.87 -2.14
CA ASP A 320 14.90 12.42 -2.89
C ASP A 320 16.23 11.68 -2.59
N THR A 321 16.15 10.67 -1.72
CA THR A 321 17.29 9.87 -1.31
C THR A 321 17.37 8.59 -2.15
N ARG A 322 18.58 8.25 -2.61
CA ARG A 322 18.83 7.04 -3.39
C ARG A 322 18.97 5.81 -2.50
N PHE A 323 18.18 4.77 -2.80
CA PHE A 323 18.17 3.47 -2.14
C PHE A 323 18.83 2.39 -2.99
N GLN A 324 18.56 2.41 -4.29
CA GLN A 324 19.02 1.41 -5.25
C GLN A 324 20.30 1.88 -5.94
N PHE A 325 21.34 1.04 -5.92
CA PHE A 325 22.62 1.27 -6.58
C PHE A 325 22.89 0.29 -7.73
N LYS A 326 22.19 -0.87 -7.74
CA LYS A 326 22.11 -1.82 -8.86
C LYS A 326 20.86 -1.54 -9.69
N ASN A 327 20.69 -2.29 -10.78
CA ASN A 327 19.59 -2.03 -11.73
C ASN A 327 18.48 -3.11 -11.73
N THR A 328 18.40 -3.96 -10.70
CA THR A 328 17.53 -5.15 -10.74
C THR A 328 16.42 -5.17 -9.70
N GLU A 329 16.47 -4.32 -8.66
CA GLU A 329 15.59 -4.45 -7.50
C GLU A 329 14.41 -3.46 -7.46
N CYS A 330 14.23 -2.58 -8.48
CA CYS A 330 13.21 -1.53 -8.48
C CYS A 330 11.78 -2.06 -8.23
N GLY A 331 11.41 -3.20 -8.80
CA GLY A 331 10.11 -3.82 -8.57
C GLY A 331 9.94 -4.31 -7.12
N VAL A 332 11.02 -4.82 -6.50
CA VAL A 332 11.01 -5.24 -5.09
C VAL A 332 10.90 -4.03 -4.17
N TYR A 333 11.60 -2.94 -4.46
CA TYR A 333 11.49 -1.68 -3.74
C TYR A 333 10.07 -1.10 -3.82
N SER A 334 9.44 -1.17 -5.00
CA SER A 334 8.06 -0.69 -5.18
C SER A 334 7.04 -1.48 -4.34
N ILE A 335 7.19 -2.81 -4.26
CA ILE A 335 6.36 -3.65 -3.39
C ILE A 335 6.64 -3.31 -1.92
N TYR A 336 7.92 -3.23 -1.53
CA TYR A 336 8.33 -2.92 -0.15
C TYR A 336 7.78 -1.59 0.34
N PHE A 337 7.80 -0.56 -0.50
CA PHE A 337 7.28 0.75 -0.14
C PHE A 337 5.79 0.69 0.19
N ILE A 338 4.98 0.08 -0.68
CA ILE A 338 3.54 -0.08 -0.44
C ILE A 338 3.28 -0.96 0.78
N GLU A 339 3.98 -2.10 0.91
CA GLU A 339 3.87 -2.99 2.06
C GLU A 339 4.16 -2.27 3.37
N SER A 340 5.19 -1.42 3.41
CA SER A 340 5.59 -0.69 4.62
C SER A 340 4.48 0.22 5.14
N PHE A 341 3.77 0.92 4.27
CA PHE A 341 2.58 1.69 4.65
C PHE A 341 1.45 0.78 5.14
N LEU A 342 1.22 -0.36 4.49
CA LEU A 342 0.20 -1.33 4.92
C LEU A 342 0.52 -1.95 6.28
N GLN A 343 1.79 -1.97 6.69
CA GLN A 343 2.26 -2.36 8.02
C GLN A 343 2.18 -1.22 9.05
N GLY A 344 1.70 -0.03 8.67
CA GLY A 344 1.51 1.12 9.56
C GLY A 344 2.72 2.02 9.73
N LYS A 345 3.78 1.87 8.90
CA LYS A 345 4.92 2.79 8.93
C LYS A 345 4.56 4.13 8.31
N SER A 346 5.08 5.20 8.90
CA SER A 346 5.00 6.54 8.32
C SER A 346 5.93 6.68 7.10
N HIS A 347 5.70 7.70 6.28
CA HIS A 347 6.60 8.04 5.18
C HIS A 347 8.03 8.27 5.66
N ASP A 348 8.20 9.04 6.73
CA ASP A 348 9.50 9.40 7.26
C ASP A 348 10.27 8.18 7.78
N GLU A 349 9.59 7.24 8.46
CA GLU A 349 10.21 5.98 8.86
C GLU A 349 10.68 5.13 7.67
N ILE A 350 9.96 5.19 6.55
CA ILE A 350 10.32 4.43 5.35
C ILE A 350 11.52 5.06 4.64
N VAL A 351 11.54 6.40 4.49
CA VAL A 351 12.56 7.08 3.70
C VAL A 351 13.81 7.45 4.50
N SER A 352 13.74 7.51 5.82
CA SER A 352 14.90 7.77 6.69
C SER A 352 15.87 6.60 6.81
N LYS A 353 15.39 5.35 6.58
CA LYS A 353 16.21 4.16 6.69
C LYS A 353 16.46 3.53 5.32
N ILE A 354 17.64 3.79 4.76
CA ILE A 354 18.07 3.19 3.50
C ILE A 354 18.22 1.68 3.66
N ILE A 355 17.51 0.90 2.85
CA ILE A 355 17.71 -0.53 2.70
C ILE A 355 18.44 -0.74 1.37
N HIS A 356 19.64 -1.27 1.42
CA HIS A 356 20.46 -1.49 0.22
C HIS A 356 20.04 -2.70 -0.59
N ASP A 357 20.46 -2.75 -1.86
CA ASP A 357 20.08 -3.77 -2.84
C ASP A 357 20.19 -5.21 -2.35
N ASN A 358 21.27 -5.56 -1.61
CA ASN A 358 21.46 -6.92 -1.12
C ASN A 358 20.39 -7.33 -0.10
N GLU A 359 19.99 -6.42 0.79
CA GLU A 359 18.92 -6.65 1.75
C GLU A 359 17.55 -6.66 1.03
N MET A 360 17.37 -5.77 0.06
CA MET A 360 16.16 -5.73 -0.74
C MET A 360 16.00 -7.01 -1.59
N ASN A 361 17.09 -7.56 -2.13
CA ASN A 361 17.06 -8.83 -2.85
C ASN A 361 16.57 -9.98 -1.96
N LYS A 362 16.96 -10.02 -0.67
CA LYS A 362 16.46 -11.04 0.28
C LYS A 362 14.94 -10.98 0.46
N LYS A 363 14.31 -9.80 0.29
CA LYS A 363 12.85 -9.66 0.36
C LYS A 363 12.11 -10.41 -0.75
N ARG A 364 12.76 -10.76 -1.85
CA ARG A 364 12.21 -11.67 -2.87
C ARG A 364 11.73 -12.98 -2.26
N ASN A 365 12.47 -13.53 -1.30
CA ASN A 365 12.10 -14.76 -0.58
C ASN A 365 10.97 -14.52 0.45
N ILE A 366 10.67 -13.24 0.76
CA ILE A 366 9.52 -12.87 1.59
C ILE A 366 8.25 -12.81 0.73
N TYR A 367 8.35 -12.32 -0.50
CA TYR A 367 7.21 -12.12 -1.40
C TYR A 367 6.84 -13.36 -2.22
N TYR A 368 7.78 -14.27 -2.43
CA TYR A 368 7.60 -15.43 -3.29
C TYR A 368 8.04 -16.71 -2.59
N ARG A 369 7.36 -17.81 -2.88
CA ARG A 369 7.77 -19.15 -2.49
C ARG A 369 8.71 -19.77 -3.53
N PRO A 370 9.55 -20.74 -3.14
CA PRO A 370 10.37 -21.50 -4.09
C PRO A 370 9.49 -22.22 -5.13
N ASN A 371 10.08 -22.42 -6.33
CA ASN A 371 9.54 -23.40 -7.25
C ASN A 371 9.77 -24.78 -6.65
N VAL A 372 8.81 -25.65 -6.74
CA VAL A 372 8.97 -27.07 -6.46
C VAL A 372 9.26 -27.75 -7.79
N ASN A 373 10.46 -28.19 -7.97
CA ASN A 373 10.85 -29.01 -9.14
C ASN A 373 10.46 -30.46 -8.91
#